data_d7be34c82d10cc3fae9fbddd6e706190
#
_entry.id   d7be34c82d10cc3fae9fbddd6e706190
#
_cell.length_a   1.000
_cell.length_b   1.000
_cell.length_c   1.000
_cell.angle_alpha   90.00
_cell.angle_beta   90.00
_cell.angle_gamma   90.00
#
_symmetry.space_group_name_H-M   'P 1'
#
loop_
_entity.id
_entity.type
_entity.pdbx_description
1 polymer ?
#
loop_
_entity_poly.entity_id
_entity_poly.type
_entity_poly.pdbx_seq_one_letter_code
_entity_poly.pdbx_strand_id
1 'polypeptide(L)'
;LALLHLLAHLLHSLLGSHIALFLAVLRRLVALAAVGEAGKLELTLNSRNTPDLHVNRDYVEMLNDFSKQKDNKSKKEAINFVKNKIESAKWFIEAIRQRHNTLYVTMEAIMEYQKEYFLTGDETKLKPMILKDISEKVGLDISTISRVANSKYVQTAYGTFSLKSFFSESLTNDEGEEVSTREIKKILMDCIEQEDKTKPLTDDVLAQILKEKGYNIARRTIAKYREQLDIPVARLRKEL
;
A
#
# COMPACT_ATOMS: atom_id res chain seq x y z
N LEU A 1 9.78 -3.32 -46.46
CA LEU A 1 8.98 -4.41 -45.87
C LEU A 1 9.59 -4.88 -44.55
N ALA A 2 10.90 -5.14 -44.47
CA ALA A 2 11.58 -5.60 -43.23
C ALA A 2 11.53 -4.58 -42.09
N LEU A 3 11.66 -3.28 -42.39
CA LEU A 3 11.61 -2.22 -41.39
C LEU A 3 10.20 -2.03 -40.80
N LEU A 4 9.16 -2.23 -41.62
CA LEU A 4 7.76 -2.21 -41.17
C LEU A 4 7.43 -3.40 -40.26
N HIS A 5 8.00 -4.58 -40.56
CA HIS A 5 7.85 -5.77 -39.73
C HIS A 5 8.56 -5.62 -38.38
N LEU A 6 9.75 -5.01 -38.35
CA LEU A 6 10.53 -4.75 -37.16
C LEU A 6 9.81 -3.71 -36.26
N LEU A 7 9.27 -2.64 -36.86
CA LEU A 7 8.47 -1.63 -36.15
C LEU A 7 7.17 -2.21 -35.58
N ALA A 8 6.47 -3.06 -36.32
CA ALA A 8 5.27 -3.73 -35.84
C ALA A 8 5.58 -4.69 -34.70
N HIS A 9 6.71 -5.41 -34.74
CA HIS A 9 7.16 -6.31 -33.67
C HIS A 9 7.56 -5.55 -32.41
N LEU A 10 8.25 -4.40 -32.56
CA LEU A 10 8.62 -3.51 -31.47
C LEU A 10 7.37 -2.87 -30.80
N LEU A 11 6.41 -2.40 -31.63
CA LEU A 11 5.15 -1.86 -31.14
C LEU A 11 4.32 -2.94 -30.40
N HIS A 12 4.29 -4.16 -30.93
CA HIS A 12 3.57 -5.26 -30.28
C HIS A 12 4.23 -5.70 -28.97
N SER A 13 5.56 -5.70 -28.91
CA SER A 13 6.33 -5.97 -27.68
C SER A 13 6.14 -4.87 -26.63
N LEU A 14 6.17 -3.59 -27.04
CA LEU A 14 5.94 -2.46 -26.14
C LEU A 14 4.49 -2.40 -25.64
N LEU A 15 3.49 -2.58 -26.53
CA LEU A 15 2.10 -2.67 -26.11
C LEU A 15 1.85 -3.88 -25.19
N GLY A 16 2.43 -5.03 -25.50
CA GLY A 16 2.31 -6.24 -24.68
C GLY A 16 2.88 -6.06 -23.28
N SER A 17 4.03 -5.39 -23.14
CA SER A 17 4.63 -5.12 -21.82
C SER A 17 3.81 -4.11 -21.00
N HIS A 18 3.27 -3.06 -21.62
CA HIS A 18 2.38 -2.09 -20.95
C HIS A 18 1.05 -2.73 -20.55
N ILE A 19 0.46 -3.56 -21.39
CA ILE A 19 -0.77 -4.29 -21.05
C ILE A 19 -0.50 -5.30 -19.93
N ALA A 20 0.62 -6.03 -19.97
CA ALA A 20 1.00 -6.95 -18.90
C ALA A 20 1.25 -6.23 -17.57
N LEU A 21 1.90 -5.06 -17.60
CA LEU A 21 2.10 -4.22 -16.42
C LEU A 21 0.77 -3.69 -15.87
N PHE A 22 -0.11 -3.21 -16.73
CA PHE A 22 -1.46 -2.75 -16.38
C PHE A 22 -2.29 -3.87 -15.76
N LEU A 23 -2.30 -5.07 -16.36
CA LEU A 23 -2.97 -6.24 -15.81
C LEU A 23 -2.35 -6.71 -14.48
N ALA A 24 -1.03 -6.58 -14.32
CA ALA A 24 -0.36 -6.89 -13.05
C ALA A 24 -0.76 -5.91 -11.94
N VAL A 25 -0.90 -4.62 -12.26
CA VAL A 25 -1.40 -3.60 -11.33
C VAL A 25 -2.87 -3.87 -10.98
N LEU A 26 -3.72 -4.17 -11.97
CA LEU A 26 -5.12 -4.51 -11.72
C LEU A 26 -5.30 -5.75 -10.83
N ARG A 27 -4.43 -6.76 -10.98
CA ARG A 27 -4.42 -7.95 -10.08
C ARG A 27 -4.00 -7.60 -8.65
N ARG A 28 -3.23 -6.54 -8.47
CA ARG A 28 -2.77 -6.05 -7.16
C ARG A 28 -3.66 -4.96 -6.58
N LEU A 29 -4.60 -4.45 -7.38
CA LEU A 29 -5.59 -3.48 -6.91
C LEU A 29 -6.45 -4.15 -5.84
N VAL A 30 -6.38 -3.62 -4.62
CA VAL A 30 -7.11 -4.18 -3.47
C VAL A 30 -8.38 -3.41 -3.21
N ALA A 31 -8.34 -2.10 -3.36
CA ALA A 31 -9.42 -1.25 -2.95
C ALA A 31 -9.65 -0.09 -3.93
N LEU A 32 -10.88 0.35 -3.98
CA LEU A 32 -11.32 1.59 -4.58
C LEU A 32 -11.74 2.50 -3.43
N ALA A 33 -11.06 3.63 -3.27
CA ALA A 33 -11.48 4.70 -2.37
C ALA A 33 -12.11 5.81 -3.21
N ALA A 34 -13.38 6.07 -3.00
CA ALA A 34 -14.14 7.10 -3.68
C ALA A 34 -14.66 8.12 -2.67
N VAL A 35 -14.82 9.37 -3.12
CA VAL A 35 -15.55 10.38 -2.37
C VAL A 35 -17.03 10.21 -2.74
N GLY A 36 -17.81 9.71 -1.80
CA GLY A 36 -19.26 9.55 -1.96
C GLY A 36 -20.02 10.87 -1.85
N GLU A 37 -21.33 10.79 -1.96
CA GLU A 37 -22.23 11.93 -1.75
C GLU A 37 -22.01 12.51 -0.35
N ALA A 38 -22.03 13.82 -0.21
CA ALA A 38 -21.74 14.58 1.02
C ALA A 38 -20.28 14.53 1.53
N GLY A 39 -19.29 14.25 0.68
CA GLY A 39 -17.88 14.29 1.05
C GLY A 39 -17.45 13.17 1.99
N LYS A 40 -18.19 12.08 2.09
CA LYS A 40 -17.78 10.87 2.80
C LYS A 40 -16.89 10.01 1.93
N LEU A 41 -15.82 9.49 2.54
CA LEU A 41 -14.97 8.51 1.87
C LEU A 41 -15.62 7.13 1.94
N GLU A 42 -15.76 6.49 0.79
CA GLU A 42 -16.27 5.14 0.66
C GLU A 42 -15.15 4.20 0.23
N LEU A 43 -15.07 3.07 0.89
CA LEU A 43 -14.08 2.04 0.62
C LEU A 43 -14.74 0.80 0.06
N THR A 44 -14.35 0.40 -1.15
CA THR A 44 -14.81 -0.84 -1.77
C THR A 44 -13.60 -1.73 -2.05
N LEU A 45 -13.62 -2.97 -1.58
CA LEU A 45 -12.58 -3.93 -1.93
C LEU A 45 -12.84 -4.54 -3.31
N ASN A 46 -11.76 -4.84 -4.02
CA ASN A 46 -11.83 -5.52 -5.30
C ASN A 46 -12.16 -7.02 -5.11
N SER A 47 -13.43 -7.36 -5.22
CA SER A 47 -13.93 -8.72 -5.07
C SER A 47 -13.94 -9.54 -6.36
N ARG A 48 -13.49 -9.00 -7.49
CA ARG A 48 -13.57 -9.67 -8.81
C ARG A 48 -12.95 -11.07 -8.85
N ASN A 49 -11.93 -11.33 -8.02
CA ASN A 49 -11.24 -12.61 -7.97
C ASN A 49 -11.60 -13.47 -6.75
N THR A 50 -12.61 -13.08 -5.99
CA THR A 50 -13.03 -13.78 -4.78
C THR A 50 -14.52 -14.10 -4.89
N PRO A 51 -14.89 -15.20 -5.57
CA PRO A 51 -16.31 -15.61 -5.63
C PRO A 51 -16.80 -15.94 -4.22
N ASP A 52 -18.09 -15.79 -4.00
CA ASP A 52 -18.71 -16.23 -2.76
C ASP A 52 -18.59 -17.75 -2.64
N LEU A 53 -17.83 -18.17 -1.65
CA LEU A 53 -17.58 -19.58 -1.37
C LEU A 53 -18.55 -20.06 -0.29
N HIS A 54 -19.19 -21.17 -0.55
CA HIS A 54 -20.03 -21.87 0.43
C HIS A 54 -19.82 -23.39 0.32
N VAL A 55 -20.04 -24.07 1.42
CA VAL A 55 -20.01 -25.54 1.43
C VAL A 55 -21.30 -26.04 0.79
N ASN A 56 -21.18 -26.96 -0.18
CA ASN A 56 -22.36 -27.57 -0.81
C ASN A 56 -23.24 -28.27 0.24
N ARG A 57 -24.53 -27.95 0.20
CA ARG A 57 -25.54 -28.47 1.15
C ARG A 57 -25.69 -29.97 1.07
N ASP A 58 -25.54 -30.56 -0.13
CA ASP A 58 -25.71 -32.00 -0.35
C ASP A 58 -24.73 -32.82 0.51
N TYR A 59 -23.48 -32.34 0.63
CA TYR A 59 -22.49 -33.01 1.49
C TYR A 59 -22.82 -32.88 2.98
N VAL A 60 -23.42 -31.77 3.40
CA VAL A 60 -23.83 -31.57 4.80
C VAL A 60 -25.04 -32.46 5.12
N GLU A 61 -26.01 -32.58 4.22
CA GLU A 61 -27.17 -33.45 4.34
C GLU A 61 -26.76 -34.90 4.35
N MET A 62 -25.90 -35.33 3.43
CA MET A 62 -25.32 -36.66 3.40
C MET A 62 -24.65 -37.01 4.73
N LEU A 63 -23.89 -36.12 5.33
CA LEU A 63 -23.25 -36.36 6.63
C LEU A 63 -24.27 -36.51 7.73
N ASN A 64 -25.35 -35.74 7.73
CA ASN A 64 -26.43 -35.84 8.72
C ASN A 64 -27.20 -37.18 8.58
N ASP A 65 -27.44 -37.65 7.36
CA ASP A 65 -28.14 -38.91 7.12
C ASP A 65 -27.30 -40.13 7.46
N PHE A 66 -26.00 -40.10 7.14
CA PHE A 66 -25.05 -41.14 7.55
C PHE A 66 -24.84 -41.17 9.07
N SER A 67 -24.92 -40.04 9.75
CA SER A 67 -24.77 -39.97 11.20
C SER A 67 -25.92 -40.62 11.98
N LYS A 68 -27.13 -40.66 11.35
CA LYS A 68 -28.33 -41.30 11.92
C LYS A 68 -28.34 -42.82 11.81
N GLN A 69 -27.54 -43.39 10.89
CA GLN A 69 -27.45 -44.84 10.66
C GLN A 69 -26.29 -45.44 11.47
N LYS A 70 -26.61 -45.99 12.63
CA LYS A 70 -25.68 -46.72 13.48
C LYS A 70 -25.44 -48.12 12.92
N ASP A 71 -24.52 -48.39 12.01
CA ASP A 71 -23.81 -49.66 11.92
C ASP A 71 -22.83 -49.73 10.74
N ASN A 72 -21.63 -50.15 11.06
CA ASN A 72 -20.49 -50.64 10.28
C ASN A 72 -19.24 -49.80 10.36
N LYS A 73 -18.10 -50.46 10.69
CA LYS A 73 -16.77 -49.83 10.81
C LYS A 73 -16.35 -49.06 9.56
N SER A 74 -16.65 -49.62 8.38
CA SER A 74 -16.39 -48.97 7.06
C SER A 74 -17.19 -47.68 6.85
N LYS A 75 -18.45 -47.60 7.35
CA LYS A 75 -19.26 -46.40 7.28
C LYS A 75 -18.74 -45.28 8.19
N LYS A 76 -18.17 -45.63 9.37
CA LYS A 76 -17.54 -44.67 10.27
C LYS A 76 -16.32 -44.00 9.64
N GLU A 77 -15.50 -44.72 8.91
CA GLU A 77 -14.33 -44.18 8.19
C GLU A 77 -14.78 -43.22 7.08
N ALA A 78 -15.80 -43.59 6.31
CA ALA A 78 -16.38 -42.72 5.28
C ALA A 78 -16.98 -41.43 5.87
N ILE A 79 -17.72 -41.50 6.97
CA ILE A 79 -18.27 -40.37 7.70
C ILE A 79 -17.17 -39.42 8.17
N ASN A 80 -16.11 -39.97 8.80
CA ASN A 80 -14.98 -39.22 9.27
C ASN A 80 -14.23 -38.53 8.12
N PHE A 81 -14.09 -39.18 6.97
CA PHE A 81 -13.50 -38.60 5.78
C PHE A 81 -14.29 -37.40 5.27
N VAL A 82 -15.60 -37.55 5.11
CA VAL A 82 -16.49 -36.45 4.65
C VAL A 82 -16.49 -35.29 5.65
N LYS A 83 -16.55 -35.61 6.97
CA LYS A 83 -16.47 -34.63 8.04
C LYS A 83 -15.19 -33.79 7.96
N ASN A 84 -14.03 -34.45 7.84
CA ASN A 84 -12.75 -33.78 7.72
C ASN A 84 -12.67 -32.88 6.46
N LYS A 85 -13.28 -33.30 5.34
CA LYS A 85 -13.33 -32.49 4.12
C LYS A 85 -14.20 -31.26 4.29
N ILE A 86 -15.35 -31.38 4.95
CA ILE A 86 -16.24 -30.25 5.25
C ILE A 86 -15.56 -29.29 6.23
N GLU A 87 -14.90 -29.77 7.25
CA GLU A 87 -14.13 -28.93 8.20
C GLU A 87 -13.00 -28.18 7.50
N SER A 88 -12.24 -28.87 6.63
CA SER A 88 -11.20 -28.22 5.82
C SER A 88 -11.76 -27.15 4.88
N ALA A 89 -12.91 -27.40 4.25
CA ALA A 89 -13.58 -26.41 3.41
C ALA A 89 -14.07 -25.21 4.21
N LYS A 90 -14.67 -25.43 5.39
CA LYS A 90 -15.08 -24.34 6.29
C LYS A 90 -13.89 -23.50 6.74
N TRP A 91 -12.80 -24.16 7.14
CA TRP A 91 -11.57 -23.47 7.52
C TRP A 91 -11.01 -22.59 6.37
N PHE A 92 -11.02 -23.13 5.15
CA PHE A 92 -10.56 -22.37 3.97
C PHE A 92 -11.43 -21.15 3.69
N ILE A 93 -12.76 -21.29 3.76
CA ILE A 93 -13.70 -20.17 3.60
C ILE A 93 -13.45 -19.10 4.66
N GLU A 94 -13.27 -19.52 5.92
CA GLU A 94 -13.01 -18.61 7.04
C GLU A 94 -11.67 -17.87 6.87
N ALA A 95 -10.62 -18.57 6.41
CA ALA A 95 -9.34 -17.92 6.11
C ALA A 95 -9.43 -16.84 5.02
N ILE A 96 -10.24 -17.09 3.97
CA ILE A 96 -10.51 -16.09 2.93
C ILE A 96 -11.29 -14.91 3.50
N ARG A 97 -12.29 -15.16 4.33
CA ARG A 97 -13.10 -14.13 4.98
C ARG A 97 -12.26 -13.28 5.93
N GLN A 98 -11.40 -13.91 6.73
CA GLN A 98 -10.47 -13.23 7.62
C GLN A 98 -9.46 -12.37 6.82
N ARG A 99 -8.92 -12.89 5.71
CA ARG A 99 -8.05 -12.11 4.83
C ARG A 99 -8.77 -10.87 4.27
N HIS A 100 -10.01 -11.02 3.83
CA HIS A 100 -10.82 -9.91 3.32
C HIS A 100 -11.03 -8.85 4.39
N ASN A 101 -11.42 -9.28 5.60
CA ASN A 101 -11.61 -8.37 6.74
C ASN A 101 -10.31 -7.64 7.12
N THR A 102 -9.18 -8.36 7.17
CA THR A 102 -7.87 -7.75 7.44
C THR A 102 -7.51 -6.66 6.43
N LEU A 103 -7.75 -6.92 5.13
CA LEU A 103 -7.52 -5.93 4.08
C LEU A 103 -8.43 -4.71 4.24
N TYR A 104 -9.71 -4.93 4.51
CA TYR A 104 -10.69 -3.86 4.68
C TYR A 104 -10.35 -2.95 5.85
N VAL A 105 -10.17 -3.53 7.05
CA VAL A 105 -9.89 -2.76 8.28
C VAL A 105 -8.56 -2.02 8.19
N THR A 106 -7.53 -2.64 7.59
CA THR A 106 -6.24 -1.97 7.38
C THR A 106 -6.38 -0.78 6.42
N MET A 107 -7.10 -0.96 5.30
CA MET A 107 -7.28 0.12 4.34
C MET A 107 -8.16 1.25 4.89
N GLU A 108 -9.21 0.92 5.63
CA GLU A 108 -10.08 1.87 6.31
C GLU A 108 -9.27 2.72 7.32
N ALA A 109 -8.40 2.09 8.11
CA ALA A 109 -7.52 2.79 9.05
C ALA A 109 -6.54 3.74 8.35
N ILE A 110 -5.95 3.33 7.21
CA ILE A 110 -5.08 4.18 6.39
C ILE A 110 -5.87 5.37 5.83
N MET A 111 -7.06 5.12 5.30
CA MET A 111 -7.92 6.14 4.71
C MET A 111 -8.38 7.18 5.75
N GLU A 112 -8.72 6.74 6.96
CA GLU A 112 -9.05 7.65 8.06
C GLU A 112 -7.86 8.48 8.52
N TYR A 113 -6.66 7.87 8.60
CA TYR A 113 -5.44 8.56 9.00
C TYR A 113 -5.06 9.64 7.99
N GLN A 114 -5.15 9.32 6.69
CA GLN A 114 -4.82 10.20 5.57
C GLN A 114 -6.04 10.89 4.95
N LYS A 115 -7.10 11.11 5.74
CA LYS A 115 -8.39 11.62 5.26
C LYS A 115 -8.28 12.86 4.40
N GLU A 116 -7.44 13.81 4.78
CA GLU A 116 -7.26 15.07 4.05
C GLU A 116 -6.70 14.85 2.65
N TYR A 117 -5.74 13.94 2.51
CA TYR A 117 -5.22 13.53 1.20
C TYR A 117 -6.29 12.89 0.33
N PHE A 118 -7.04 11.91 0.87
CA PHE A 118 -8.08 11.22 0.10
C PHE A 118 -9.22 12.13 -0.35
N LEU A 119 -9.46 13.24 0.36
CA LEU A 119 -10.47 14.23 0.00
C LEU A 119 -9.98 15.23 -1.06
N THR A 120 -8.71 15.63 -0.99
CA THR A 120 -8.18 16.75 -1.81
C THR A 120 -7.25 16.32 -2.93
N GLY A 121 -6.64 15.14 -2.81
CA GLY A 121 -5.59 14.68 -3.72
C GLY A 121 -4.24 15.38 -3.56
N ASP A 122 -4.10 16.26 -2.58
CA ASP A 122 -2.90 17.07 -2.37
C ASP A 122 -1.86 16.28 -1.54
N GLU A 123 -0.72 15.96 -2.16
CA GLU A 123 0.37 15.22 -1.51
C GLU A 123 0.98 15.98 -0.31
N THR A 124 0.84 17.30 -0.27
CA THR A 124 1.34 18.11 0.85
C THR A 124 0.57 17.87 2.15
N LYS A 125 -0.66 17.35 2.04
CA LYS A 125 -1.53 17.03 3.19
C LYS A 125 -1.36 15.60 3.71
N LEU A 126 -0.40 14.85 3.15
CA LEU A 126 -0.08 13.53 3.67
C LEU A 126 0.58 13.67 5.04
N LYS A 127 -0.09 13.12 6.05
CA LYS A 127 0.44 13.05 7.41
C LYS A 127 1.54 11.99 7.52
N PRO A 128 2.59 12.22 8.32
CA PRO A 128 3.55 11.17 8.64
C PRO A 128 2.81 9.97 9.25
N MET A 129 3.07 8.78 8.74
CA MET A 129 2.40 7.56 9.16
C MET A 129 3.37 6.38 9.09
N ILE A 130 3.52 5.68 10.19
CA ILE A 130 4.34 4.47 10.27
C ILE A 130 3.45 3.22 10.39
N LEU A 131 4.04 2.05 10.16
CA LEU A 131 3.31 0.77 10.26
C LEU A 131 2.75 0.53 11.66
N LYS A 132 3.44 1.04 12.69
CA LYS A 132 3.05 0.90 14.09
C LYS A 132 1.75 1.63 14.38
N ASP A 133 1.54 2.84 13.86
CA ASP A 133 0.32 3.64 14.07
C ASP A 133 -0.93 2.89 13.60
N ILE A 134 -0.82 2.27 12.43
CA ILE A 134 -1.92 1.46 11.88
C ILE A 134 -2.08 0.15 12.65
N SER A 135 -0.97 -0.49 13.05
CA SER A 135 -0.97 -1.70 13.87
C SER A 135 -1.72 -1.49 15.19
N GLU A 136 -1.42 -0.43 15.91
CA GLU A 136 -2.08 -0.08 17.17
C GLU A 136 -3.56 0.26 16.97
N LYS A 137 -3.90 1.02 15.92
CA LYS A 137 -5.29 1.40 15.61
C LYS A 137 -6.17 0.20 15.25
N VAL A 138 -5.62 -0.76 14.51
CA VAL A 138 -6.36 -1.94 14.01
C VAL A 138 -6.30 -3.11 14.97
N GLY A 139 -5.32 -3.13 15.89
CA GLY A 139 -5.06 -4.24 16.81
C GLY A 139 -4.46 -5.47 16.11
N LEU A 140 -3.74 -5.28 15.01
CA LEU A 140 -3.05 -6.33 14.25
C LEU A 140 -1.54 -6.19 14.37
N ASP A 141 -0.82 -7.30 14.21
CA ASP A 141 0.65 -7.29 14.23
C ASP A 141 1.25 -6.45 13.08
N ILE A 142 2.35 -5.73 13.36
CA ILE A 142 3.06 -4.87 12.39
C ILE A 142 3.47 -5.66 11.13
N SER A 143 3.86 -6.93 11.30
CA SER A 143 4.22 -7.79 10.17
C SER A 143 3.03 -8.07 9.25
N THR A 144 1.83 -8.16 9.80
CA THR A 144 0.58 -8.31 9.04
C THR A 144 0.28 -7.05 8.25
N ILE A 145 0.36 -5.87 8.89
CA ILE A 145 0.17 -4.58 8.22
C ILE A 145 1.21 -4.40 7.09
N SER A 146 2.48 -4.72 7.36
CA SER A 146 3.55 -4.68 6.35
C SER A 146 3.24 -5.56 5.14
N ARG A 147 2.75 -6.79 5.34
CA ARG A 147 2.36 -7.71 4.25
C ARG A 147 1.16 -7.19 3.45
N VAL A 148 0.21 -6.54 4.13
CA VAL A 148 -0.93 -5.88 3.47
C VAL A 148 -0.45 -4.68 2.65
N ALA A 149 0.41 -3.83 3.19
CA ALA A 149 0.92 -2.64 2.51
C ALA A 149 1.82 -2.97 1.30
N ASN A 150 2.61 -4.04 1.40
CA ASN A 150 3.50 -4.45 0.33
C ASN A 150 2.72 -5.00 -0.88
N SER A 151 3.09 -4.55 -2.07
CA SER A 151 2.55 -5.01 -3.35
C SER A 151 1.04 -4.84 -3.56
N LYS A 152 0.37 -3.97 -2.80
CA LYS A 152 -1.04 -3.64 -2.93
C LYS A 152 -1.22 -2.19 -3.38
N TYR A 153 -2.33 -1.94 -4.05
CA TYR A 153 -2.64 -0.63 -4.63
C TYR A 153 -4.08 -0.25 -4.29
N VAL A 154 -4.30 1.04 -4.14
CA VAL A 154 -5.62 1.66 -4.02
C VAL A 154 -5.86 2.56 -5.21
N GLN A 155 -7.04 2.50 -5.77
CA GLN A 155 -7.50 3.44 -6.79
C GLN A 155 -8.30 4.54 -6.11
N THR A 156 -7.94 5.78 -6.41
CA THR A 156 -8.64 6.99 -5.95
C THR A 156 -9.12 7.79 -7.15
N ALA A 157 -9.87 8.85 -6.94
CA ALA A 157 -10.25 9.80 -7.98
C ALA A 157 -9.03 10.48 -8.65
N TYR A 158 -7.92 10.56 -7.92
CA TYR A 158 -6.68 11.23 -8.36
C TYR A 158 -5.66 10.28 -9.01
N GLY A 159 -5.91 8.97 -8.97
CA GLY A 159 -5.02 7.97 -9.56
C GLY A 159 -4.91 6.69 -8.74
N THR A 160 -4.00 5.81 -9.17
CA THR A 160 -3.72 4.54 -8.50
C THR A 160 -2.40 4.61 -7.75
N PHE A 161 -2.45 4.44 -6.44
CA PHE A 161 -1.31 4.57 -5.54
C PHE A 161 -0.98 3.24 -4.87
N SER A 162 0.31 3.01 -4.63
CA SER A 162 0.77 1.90 -3.80
C SER A 162 0.39 2.16 -2.34
N LEU A 163 -0.11 1.16 -1.60
CA LEU A 163 -0.35 1.33 -0.17
C LEU A 163 0.92 1.66 0.58
N LYS A 164 2.07 1.16 0.12
CA LYS A 164 3.37 1.47 0.70
C LYS A 164 3.71 2.96 0.62
N SER A 165 3.23 3.68 -0.39
CA SER A 165 3.53 5.11 -0.54
C SER A 165 2.90 5.99 0.53
N PHE A 166 1.88 5.53 1.24
CA PHE A 166 1.28 6.24 2.37
C PHE A 166 2.10 6.13 3.66
N PHE A 167 2.98 5.13 3.74
CA PHE A 167 3.89 4.97 4.87
C PHE A 167 5.17 5.71 4.59
N SER A 168 5.57 6.58 5.50
CA SER A 168 6.84 7.29 5.47
C SER A 168 7.82 6.66 6.47
N GLU A 169 9.12 6.80 6.19
CA GLU A 169 10.11 6.64 7.23
C GLU A 169 9.95 7.85 8.16
N SER A 170 9.68 7.63 9.45
CA SER A 170 9.67 8.69 10.43
C SER A 170 11.10 9.01 10.87
N LEU A 171 11.39 10.28 11.06
CA LEU A 171 12.55 10.76 11.80
C LEU A 171 12.03 11.45 13.06
N THR A 172 12.71 11.23 14.18
CA THR A 172 12.37 11.92 15.42
C THR A 172 13.07 13.27 15.42
N ASN A 173 12.33 14.36 15.63
CA ASN A 173 12.91 15.68 15.84
C ASN A 173 13.49 15.81 17.26
N ASP A 174 14.15 16.92 17.57
CA ASP A 174 14.75 17.16 18.90
C ASP A 174 13.69 17.27 20.01
N GLU A 175 12.42 17.50 19.67
CA GLU A 175 11.27 17.55 20.60
C GLU A 175 10.62 16.17 20.82
N GLY A 176 11.13 15.11 20.18
CA GLY A 176 10.64 13.74 20.29
C GLY A 176 9.44 13.44 19.39
N GLU A 177 9.04 14.37 18.51
CA GLU A 177 7.96 14.16 17.58
C GLU A 177 8.45 13.41 16.32
N GLU A 178 7.61 12.52 15.81
CA GLU A 178 7.88 11.80 14.56
C GLU A 178 7.54 12.67 13.34
N VAL A 179 8.56 13.05 12.59
CA VAL A 179 8.43 13.90 11.40
C VAL A 179 8.59 13.08 10.13
N SER A 180 7.77 13.40 9.14
CA SER A 180 7.85 12.75 7.83
C SER A 180 9.10 13.17 7.07
N THR A 181 9.80 12.21 6.47
CA THR A 181 10.88 12.49 5.52
C THR A 181 10.41 13.34 4.33
N ARG A 182 9.12 13.35 4.01
CA ARG A 182 8.53 14.20 2.96
C ARG A 182 8.52 15.66 3.35
N GLU A 183 8.19 15.96 4.59
CA GLU A 183 8.23 17.34 5.11
C GLU A 183 9.64 17.90 5.05
N ILE A 184 10.63 17.11 5.47
CA ILE A 184 12.05 17.49 5.39
C ILE A 184 12.46 17.73 3.93
N LYS A 185 12.07 16.86 3.01
CA LYS A 185 12.34 17.05 1.58
C LYS A 185 11.69 18.30 1.00
N LYS A 186 10.46 18.62 1.44
CA LYS A 186 9.78 19.85 1.03
C LYS A 186 10.53 21.08 1.53
N ILE A 187 10.89 21.13 2.82
CA ILE A 187 11.69 22.23 3.38
C ILE A 187 13.02 22.39 2.64
N LEU A 188 13.66 21.25 2.28
CA LEU A 188 14.91 21.24 1.53
C LEU A 188 14.72 21.84 0.13
N MET A 189 13.64 21.50 -0.55
CA MET A 189 13.28 22.03 -1.87
C MET A 189 13.00 23.51 -1.80
N ASP A 190 12.17 23.95 -0.83
CA ASP A 190 11.84 25.36 -0.61
C ASP A 190 13.10 26.21 -0.32
N CYS A 191 14.04 25.68 0.48
CA CYS A 191 15.31 26.36 0.77
C CYS A 191 16.20 26.51 -0.48
N ILE A 192 16.21 25.50 -1.35
CA ILE A 192 17.01 25.52 -2.58
C ILE A 192 16.37 26.40 -3.65
N GLU A 193 15.04 26.42 -3.74
CA GLU A 193 14.34 27.32 -4.66
C GLU A 193 14.50 28.80 -4.31
N GLN A 194 14.67 29.10 -3.01
CA GLN A 194 14.87 30.45 -2.50
C GLN A 194 16.35 30.84 -2.36
N GLU A 195 17.29 29.95 -2.71
CA GLU A 195 18.73 30.22 -2.57
C GLU A 195 19.22 31.27 -3.56
N ASP A 196 20.24 32.01 -3.14
CA ASP A 196 21.01 32.88 -4.06
C ASP A 196 21.90 32.01 -4.96
N LYS A 197 21.58 31.99 -6.25
CA LYS A 197 22.30 31.18 -7.25
C LYS A 197 23.77 31.59 -7.43
N THR A 198 24.15 32.78 -7.00
CA THR A 198 25.57 33.21 -6.98
C THR A 198 26.35 32.55 -5.84
N LYS A 199 25.64 32.20 -4.74
CA LYS A 199 26.18 31.53 -3.55
C LYS A 199 25.26 30.39 -3.08
N PRO A 200 25.14 29.31 -3.86
CA PRO A 200 24.20 28.25 -3.53
C PRO A 200 24.54 27.56 -2.21
N LEU A 201 23.49 27.15 -1.50
CA LEU A 201 23.58 26.53 -0.18
C LEU A 201 24.26 25.15 -0.27
N THR A 202 25.28 24.94 0.55
CA THR A 202 25.95 23.64 0.67
C THR A 202 25.14 22.68 1.55
N ASP A 203 25.37 21.37 1.43
CA ASP A 203 24.70 20.37 2.26
C ASP A 203 24.96 20.61 3.78
N ASP A 204 26.09 21.26 4.16
CA ASP A 204 26.39 21.64 5.54
C ASP A 204 25.50 22.81 6.01
N VAL A 205 25.31 23.81 5.16
CA VAL A 205 24.45 24.96 5.47
C VAL A 205 22.98 24.53 5.54
N LEU A 206 22.55 23.65 4.62
CA LEU A 206 21.20 23.07 4.66
C LEU A 206 20.98 22.25 5.93
N ALA A 207 22.01 21.52 6.42
CA ALA A 207 21.93 20.81 7.70
C ALA A 207 21.72 21.78 8.87
N GLN A 208 22.41 22.92 8.85
CA GLN A 208 22.28 23.93 9.89
C GLN A 208 20.89 24.59 9.88
N ILE A 209 20.37 24.94 8.70
CA ILE A 209 19.01 25.52 8.55
C ILE A 209 17.95 24.52 9.07
N LEU A 210 18.09 23.25 8.73
CA LEU A 210 17.18 22.22 9.22
C LEU A 210 17.27 22.05 10.74
N LYS A 211 18.49 22.11 11.30
CA LYS A 211 18.71 22.05 12.74
C LYS A 211 18.08 23.23 13.47
N GLU A 212 18.15 24.43 12.93
CA GLU A 212 17.50 25.63 13.46
C GLU A 212 15.96 25.51 13.45
N LYS A 213 15.43 24.70 12.53
CA LYS A 213 13.99 24.35 12.46
C LYS A 213 13.62 23.14 13.33
N GLY A 214 14.53 22.62 14.15
CA GLY A 214 14.28 21.49 15.06
C GLY A 214 14.55 20.10 14.46
N TYR A 215 15.07 20.01 13.22
CA TYR A 215 15.35 18.72 12.56
C TYR A 215 16.85 18.38 12.62
N ASN A 216 17.23 17.54 13.56
CA ASN A 216 18.64 17.13 13.72
C ASN A 216 19.02 16.06 12.69
N ILE A 217 19.39 16.49 11.49
CA ILE A 217 19.66 15.62 10.36
C ILE A 217 21.14 15.72 9.96
N ALA A 218 21.78 14.55 9.84
CA ALA A 218 23.18 14.49 9.42
C ALA A 218 23.33 14.93 7.95
N ARG A 219 24.44 15.64 7.64
CA ARG A 219 24.80 16.06 6.29
C ARG A 219 24.68 14.96 5.23
N ARG A 220 25.11 13.73 5.55
CA ARG A 220 25.01 12.58 4.62
C ARG A 220 23.56 12.25 4.25
N THR A 221 22.63 12.40 5.18
CA THR A 221 21.19 12.16 4.95
C THR A 221 20.60 13.27 4.07
N ILE A 222 21.05 14.52 4.26
CA ILE A 222 20.65 15.65 3.41
C ILE A 222 21.13 15.45 1.98
N ALA A 223 22.39 15.03 1.78
CA ALA A 223 22.90 14.68 0.47
C ALA A 223 22.06 13.59 -0.21
N LYS A 224 21.70 12.53 0.54
CA LYS A 224 20.80 11.47 0.05
C LYS A 224 19.42 12.00 -0.36
N TYR A 225 18.84 12.91 0.45
CA TYR A 225 17.50 13.48 0.12
C TYR A 225 17.58 14.42 -1.07
N ARG A 226 18.61 15.23 -1.19
CA ARG A 226 18.86 16.08 -2.35
C ARG A 226 18.99 15.26 -3.64
N GLU A 227 19.75 14.15 -3.60
CA GLU A 227 19.89 13.22 -4.71
C GLU A 227 18.55 12.55 -5.08
N GLN A 228 17.73 12.19 -4.10
CA GLN A 228 16.39 11.65 -4.35
C GLN A 228 15.40 12.66 -4.95
N LEU A 229 15.69 13.95 -4.84
CA LEU A 229 14.94 15.04 -5.45
C LEU A 229 15.55 15.48 -6.81
N ASP A 230 16.55 14.74 -7.31
CA ASP A 230 17.27 15.04 -8.56
C ASP A 230 17.92 16.45 -8.56
N ILE A 231 18.24 16.99 -7.37
CA ILE A 231 18.85 18.31 -7.21
C ILE A 231 20.38 18.16 -7.22
N PRO A 232 21.10 18.86 -8.11
CA PRO A 232 22.56 18.77 -8.19
C PRO A 232 23.23 19.41 -6.97
N VAL A 233 24.53 19.09 -6.76
CA VAL A 233 25.34 19.70 -5.69
C VAL A 233 25.49 21.21 -5.87
N ALA A 234 25.73 21.95 -4.79
CA ALA A 234 25.84 23.40 -4.78
C ALA A 234 26.77 23.95 -5.88
N ARG A 235 27.92 23.30 -6.13
CA ARG A 235 28.86 23.72 -7.19
C ARG A 235 28.26 23.71 -8.60
N LEU A 236 27.32 22.78 -8.88
CA LEU A 236 26.67 22.66 -10.19
C LEU A 236 25.43 23.57 -10.32
N ARG A 237 24.92 24.09 -9.21
CA ARG A 237 23.80 25.03 -9.18
C ARG A 237 24.25 26.51 -9.25
N LYS A 238 25.57 26.74 -9.15
CA LYS A 238 26.13 28.09 -9.18
C LYS A 238 25.98 28.68 -10.57
N GLU A 239 25.30 29.84 -10.65
CA GLU A 239 25.24 30.69 -11.83
C GLU A 239 26.28 31.81 -11.71
N LEU A 240 26.90 32.20 -12.83
CA LEU A 240 27.93 33.27 -12.92
C LEU A 240 27.26 34.63 -13.02
#